data_c4c48263626867cee80e52371ad78790
#
_entry.id   c4c48263626867cee80e52371ad78790
#
_cell.length_a   1.000
_cell.length_b   1.000
_cell.length_c   1.000
_cell.angle_alpha   90.00
_cell.angle_beta   90.00
_cell.angle_gamma   90.00
#
_symmetry.space_group_name_H-M   'P 1'
#
loop_
_entity.id
_entity.type
_entity.pdbx_description
1 polymer ?
#
loop_
_entity_poly.entity_id
_entity_poly.type
_entity_poly.pdbx_seq_one_letter_code
_entity_poly.pdbx_strand_id
1 'polypeptide(L)'
;MTPQRRADLAYVVAIVLGVLFVFLLGPLDRRLEILHINDFSGIWAGPRAVLAGVSPWDPAHYPQARIEFDTQRDDASVLNYMPWTVIALLPLGLLPLEVAAWIWMALSMICGALALRALLRAFMPGRAVVHGMLGLALFAGQPGFHTIVLGQWALLLMSAVAAIVLAVRADHARRAGLAALALLAKPQLFVWTALGLAIPALFDSRYRRFVAFAVVLAGALVVSAWLAYPEWFGAWVSDIPARRTGRSAVLLSAFGQLLGTPGRVLAIAVIGAGLVLASRFVPGSDPWLAMWLALSSAGAIYSWSYDHVLLFVPLVIASGVLAAAGREQAARRLAVGGALTLLLVSPVFYAVGVLRHDETFSIAVPVAFFVAIAWSLWPYRRGALVGERPAQQVQPA
;
A
#
# COMPACT_ATOMS: atom_id res chain seq x y z
N MET A 1 -32.30 -14.45 2.06
CA MET A 1 -30.99 -13.94 1.57
C MET A 1 -29.89 -14.56 2.42
N THR A 2 -28.91 -15.24 1.80
CA THR A 2 -27.80 -15.87 2.55
C THR A 2 -26.94 -14.83 3.24
N PRO A 3 -26.22 -15.18 4.33
CA PRO A 3 -25.31 -14.24 5.00
C PRO A 3 -24.29 -13.61 4.03
N GLN A 4 -23.74 -14.40 3.09
CA GLN A 4 -22.79 -13.90 2.09
C GLN A 4 -23.42 -12.88 1.14
N ARG A 5 -24.66 -13.12 0.67
CA ARG A 5 -25.37 -12.14 -0.19
C ARG A 5 -25.64 -10.82 0.54
N ARG A 6 -25.96 -10.88 1.85
CA ARG A 6 -26.11 -9.65 2.67
C ARG A 6 -24.79 -8.89 2.80
N ALA A 7 -23.68 -9.60 3.01
CA ALA A 7 -22.35 -9.00 3.10
C ALA A 7 -21.92 -8.36 1.77
N ASP A 8 -22.15 -9.05 0.65
CA ASP A 8 -21.87 -8.51 -0.68
C ASP A 8 -22.72 -7.27 -0.99
N LEU A 9 -24.01 -7.27 -0.63
CA LEU A 9 -24.88 -6.11 -0.81
C LEU A 9 -24.40 -4.92 0.04
N ALA A 10 -24.12 -5.15 1.33
CA ALA A 10 -23.59 -4.13 2.22
C ALA A 10 -22.27 -3.54 1.68
N TYR A 11 -21.41 -4.39 1.13
CA TYR A 11 -20.17 -3.97 0.49
C TYR A 11 -20.42 -3.08 -0.73
N VAL A 12 -21.27 -3.53 -1.66
CA VAL A 12 -21.57 -2.76 -2.89
C VAL A 12 -22.20 -1.40 -2.55
N VAL A 13 -23.18 -1.36 -1.64
CA VAL A 13 -23.78 -0.09 -1.18
C VAL A 13 -22.71 0.83 -0.58
N ALA A 14 -21.83 0.30 0.27
CA ALA A 14 -20.76 1.07 0.89
C ALA A 14 -19.74 1.61 -0.12
N ILE A 15 -19.37 0.81 -1.12
CA ILE A 15 -18.52 1.26 -2.23
C ILE A 15 -19.19 2.38 -3.03
N VAL A 16 -20.47 2.23 -3.38
CA VAL A 16 -21.22 3.28 -4.10
C VAL A 16 -21.26 4.58 -3.29
N LEU A 17 -21.57 4.49 -1.99
CA LEU A 17 -21.55 5.67 -1.09
C LEU A 17 -20.17 6.30 -0.98
N GLY A 18 -19.11 5.49 -0.88
CA GLY A 18 -17.73 5.98 -0.85
C GLY A 18 -17.31 6.65 -2.16
N VAL A 19 -17.71 6.09 -3.30
CA VAL A 19 -17.51 6.69 -4.63
C VAL A 19 -18.24 8.02 -4.73
N LEU A 20 -19.52 8.05 -4.37
CA LEU A 20 -20.31 9.30 -4.34
C LEU A 20 -19.66 10.35 -3.44
N PHE A 21 -19.16 9.96 -2.26
CA PHE A 21 -18.42 10.85 -1.36
C PHE A 21 -17.22 11.48 -2.06
N VAL A 22 -16.40 10.69 -2.77
CA VAL A 22 -15.24 11.21 -3.53
C VAL A 22 -15.70 12.20 -4.60
N PHE A 23 -16.79 11.92 -5.30
CA PHE A 23 -17.28 12.80 -6.35
C PHE A 23 -17.98 14.06 -5.85
N LEU A 24 -18.65 14.02 -4.70
CA LEU A 24 -19.34 15.16 -4.11
C LEU A 24 -18.40 16.12 -3.36
N LEU A 25 -17.42 15.59 -2.64
CA LEU A 25 -16.49 16.40 -1.85
C LEU A 25 -15.19 16.73 -2.58
N GLY A 26 -14.80 15.93 -3.57
CA GLY A 26 -13.71 16.30 -4.45
C GLY A 26 -14.18 17.44 -5.36
N PRO A 27 -13.46 18.56 -5.45
CA PRO A 27 -13.85 19.68 -6.29
C PRO A 27 -13.84 19.27 -7.77
N LEU A 28 -15.02 18.89 -8.29
CA LEU A 28 -15.20 18.46 -9.68
C LEU A 28 -14.80 19.55 -10.68
N ASP A 29 -15.12 20.80 -10.34
CA ASP A 29 -14.85 22.01 -11.08
C ASP A 29 -13.35 22.40 -11.09
N ARG A 30 -12.63 22.12 -10.01
CA ARG A 30 -11.19 22.39 -9.88
C ARG A 30 -10.30 21.21 -10.24
N ARG A 31 -10.85 20.04 -10.59
CA ARG A 31 -10.05 18.83 -10.87
C ARG A 31 -9.17 19.00 -12.10
N LEU A 32 -9.62 19.70 -13.12
CA LEU A 32 -8.81 19.97 -14.31
C LEU A 32 -7.59 20.82 -13.96
N GLU A 33 -7.76 21.86 -13.13
CA GLU A 33 -6.64 22.68 -12.64
C GLU A 33 -5.71 21.87 -11.71
N ILE A 34 -6.29 21.03 -10.83
CA ILE A 34 -5.54 20.18 -9.91
C ILE A 34 -4.77 19.09 -10.67
N LEU A 35 -5.28 18.58 -11.82
CA LEU A 35 -4.61 17.54 -12.59
C LEU A 35 -3.21 17.93 -13.04
N HIS A 36 -2.97 19.19 -13.37
CA HIS A 36 -1.65 19.67 -13.80
C HIS A 36 -0.64 19.78 -12.65
N ILE A 37 -1.11 19.82 -11.41
CA ILE A 37 -0.29 19.97 -10.20
C ILE A 37 -0.38 18.80 -9.21
N ASN A 38 -1.17 17.75 -9.50
CA ASN A 38 -1.26 16.58 -8.63
C ASN A 38 -0.16 15.54 -8.92
N ASP A 39 -0.07 14.50 -8.09
CA ASP A 39 0.98 13.47 -8.22
C ASP A 39 0.85 12.66 -9.51
N PHE A 40 -0.38 12.52 -10.05
CA PHE A 40 -0.60 11.82 -11.31
C PHE A 40 0.06 12.55 -12.49
N SER A 41 0.08 13.87 -12.50
CA SER A 41 0.76 14.64 -13.58
C SER A 41 2.24 14.25 -13.67
N GLY A 42 2.92 14.07 -12.53
CA GLY A 42 4.28 13.57 -12.49
C GLY A 42 4.41 12.11 -12.94
N ILE A 43 3.43 11.26 -12.59
CA ILE A 43 3.39 9.86 -13.03
C ILE A 43 3.20 9.76 -14.55
N TRP A 44 2.33 10.59 -15.13
CA TRP A 44 2.05 10.64 -16.56
C TRP A 44 3.18 11.30 -17.38
N ALA A 45 3.85 12.32 -16.84
CA ALA A 45 4.90 13.05 -17.52
C ALA A 45 6.11 12.18 -17.89
N GLY A 46 6.45 11.17 -17.09
CA GLY A 46 7.53 10.23 -17.39
C GLY A 46 7.30 9.45 -18.70
N PRO A 47 6.21 8.68 -18.84
CA PRO A 47 5.82 8.02 -20.07
C PRO A 47 5.73 8.99 -21.28
N ARG A 48 5.17 10.18 -21.08
CA ARG A 48 5.05 11.19 -22.10
C ARG A 48 6.41 11.69 -22.61
N ALA A 49 7.37 11.89 -21.70
CA ALA A 49 8.74 12.28 -22.05
C ALA A 49 9.43 11.20 -22.88
N VAL A 50 9.32 9.93 -22.50
CA VAL A 50 9.87 8.81 -23.29
C VAL A 50 9.30 8.80 -24.71
N LEU A 51 7.99 9.00 -24.87
CA LEU A 51 7.34 9.06 -26.18
C LEU A 51 7.77 10.28 -26.99
N ALA A 52 8.22 11.36 -26.35
CA ALA A 52 8.81 12.54 -26.98
C ALA A 52 10.33 12.40 -27.23
N GLY A 53 10.94 11.23 -26.92
CA GLY A 53 12.37 11.00 -27.10
C GLY A 53 13.25 11.59 -26.00
N VAL A 54 12.67 12.00 -24.86
CA VAL A 54 13.39 12.58 -23.73
C VAL A 54 13.50 11.56 -22.61
N SER A 55 14.73 11.33 -22.08
CA SER A 55 14.90 10.49 -20.89
C SER A 55 14.34 11.18 -19.65
N PRO A 56 13.41 10.56 -18.90
CA PRO A 56 12.90 11.13 -17.65
C PRO A 56 13.96 11.23 -16.52
N TRP A 57 15.13 10.66 -16.71
CA TRP A 57 16.26 10.70 -15.75
C TRP A 57 17.40 11.61 -16.24
N ASP A 58 17.20 12.33 -17.34
CA ASP A 58 18.12 13.36 -17.80
C ASP A 58 17.79 14.70 -17.14
N PRO A 59 18.60 15.20 -16.17
CA PRO A 59 18.33 16.43 -15.45
C PRO A 59 18.46 17.68 -16.33
N ALA A 60 19.07 17.56 -17.51
CA ALA A 60 19.23 18.70 -18.44
C ALA A 60 17.99 18.94 -19.29
N HIS A 61 17.28 17.88 -19.68
CA HIS A 61 16.18 17.98 -20.65
C HIS A 61 14.80 17.68 -20.07
N TYR A 62 14.71 16.83 -19.04
CA TYR A 62 13.40 16.44 -18.48
C TYR A 62 12.60 17.59 -17.84
N PRO A 63 13.23 18.54 -17.09
CA PRO A 63 12.48 19.70 -16.57
C PRO A 63 11.84 20.53 -17.66
N GLN A 64 12.54 20.75 -18.80
CA GLN A 64 11.99 21.48 -19.94
C GLN A 64 10.81 20.74 -20.59
N ALA A 65 10.92 19.43 -20.77
CA ALA A 65 9.81 18.62 -21.29
C ALA A 65 8.56 18.70 -20.39
N ARG A 66 8.74 18.74 -19.08
CA ARG A 66 7.61 18.92 -18.12
C ARG A 66 6.95 20.29 -18.27
N ILE A 67 7.72 21.33 -18.54
CA ILE A 67 7.19 22.67 -18.84
C ILE A 67 6.31 22.60 -20.10
N GLU A 68 6.81 21.98 -21.17
CA GLU A 68 6.07 21.83 -22.43
C GLU A 68 4.79 21.00 -22.29
N PHE A 69 4.74 20.07 -21.32
CA PHE A 69 3.56 19.25 -21.01
C PHE A 69 2.61 19.90 -20.00
N ASP A 70 2.91 21.11 -19.53
CA ASP A 70 2.16 21.82 -18.49
C ASP A 70 1.99 21.01 -17.18
N THR A 71 3.07 20.32 -16.78
CA THR A 71 3.09 19.44 -15.59
C THR A 71 4.09 19.90 -14.53
N GLN A 72 4.26 21.21 -14.37
CA GLN A 72 5.19 21.82 -13.41
C GLN A 72 4.64 21.74 -11.99
N ARG A 73 5.06 20.74 -11.23
CA ARG A 73 4.60 20.64 -9.87
C ARG A 73 5.66 20.91 -8.79
N ASP A 74 6.88 20.56 -9.08
CA ASP A 74 7.99 20.58 -8.10
C ASP A 74 9.32 20.89 -8.78
N ASP A 75 10.33 21.11 -7.96
CA ASP A 75 11.70 21.36 -8.41
C ASP A 75 12.47 20.07 -8.75
N ALA A 76 11.78 18.94 -8.94
CA ALA A 76 12.44 17.68 -9.25
C ALA A 76 13.11 17.74 -10.62
N SER A 77 14.42 17.53 -10.63
CA SER A 77 15.23 17.52 -11.84
C SER A 77 15.07 16.26 -12.66
N VAL A 78 14.63 15.17 -12.03
CA VAL A 78 14.41 13.85 -12.65
C VAL A 78 13.15 13.19 -12.14
N LEU A 79 12.67 12.18 -12.87
CA LEU A 79 11.50 11.40 -12.47
C LEU A 79 11.79 10.56 -11.20
N ASN A 80 10.85 10.60 -10.25
CA ASN A 80 10.95 9.88 -8.99
C ASN A 80 10.63 8.38 -9.08
N TYR A 81 10.14 7.91 -10.23
CA TYR A 81 9.74 6.52 -10.47
C TYR A 81 10.77 5.76 -11.28
N MET A 82 10.79 4.44 -11.11
CA MET A 82 11.72 3.54 -11.76
C MET A 82 11.35 3.30 -13.25
N PRO A 83 12.30 2.96 -14.14
CA PRO A 83 12.04 2.78 -15.58
C PRO A 83 10.92 1.79 -15.91
N TRP A 84 10.81 0.69 -15.17
CA TRP A 84 9.73 -0.29 -15.38
C TRP A 84 8.33 0.27 -15.13
N THR A 85 8.17 1.25 -14.22
CA THR A 85 6.88 1.92 -14.01
C THR A 85 6.53 2.80 -15.19
N VAL A 86 7.52 3.49 -15.76
CA VAL A 86 7.35 4.31 -16.96
C VAL A 86 6.93 3.44 -18.15
N ILE A 87 7.64 2.32 -18.39
CA ILE A 87 7.32 1.37 -19.45
C ILE A 87 5.89 0.82 -19.30
N ALA A 88 5.51 0.42 -18.09
CA ALA A 88 4.15 -0.09 -17.82
C ALA A 88 3.05 0.94 -18.10
N LEU A 89 3.37 2.23 -17.98
CA LEU A 89 2.44 3.34 -18.17
C LEU A 89 2.54 4.03 -19.53
N LEU A 90 3.39 3.55 -20.45
CA LEU A 90 3.48 4.10 -21.82
C LEU A 90 2.13 4.28 -22.51
N PRO A 91 1.16 3.32 -22.40
CA PRO A 91 -0.16 3.51 -22.99
C PRO A 91 -0.91 4.75 -22.47
N LEU A 92 -0.71 5.12 -21.20
CA LEU A 92 -1.31 6.34 -20.64
C LEU A 92 -0.62 7.60 -21.15
N GLY A 93 0.70 7.56 -21.42
CA GLY A 93 1.44 8.66 -21.99
C GLY A 93 1.03 9.01 -23.44
N LEU A 94 0.35 8.11 -24.16
CA LEU A 94 -0.22 8.36 -25.49
C LEU A 94 -1.50 9.22 -25.43
N LEU A 95 -2.14 9.29 -24.27
CA LEU A 95 -3.42 9.97 -24.07
C LEU A 95 -3.20 11.38 -23.54
N PRO A 96 -4.15 12.32 -23.76
CA PRO A 96 -4.19 13.58 -23.02
C PRO A 96 -4.20 13.34 -21.52
N LEU A 97 -3.59 14.25 -20.74
CA LEU A 97 -3.45 14.11 -19.27
C LEU A 97 -4.78 13.83 -18.59
N GLU A 98 -5.84 14.55 -18.95
CA GLU A 98 -7.18 14.42 -18.35
C GLU A 98 -7.78 13.03 -18.58
N VAL A 99 -7.67 12.52 -19.81
CA VAL A 99 -8.18 11.18 -20.17
C VAL A 99 -7.40 10.10 -19.43
N ALA A 100 -6.06 10.22 -19.41
CA ALA A 100 -5.19 9.31 -18.67
C ALA A 100 -5.50 9.32 -17.18
N ALA A 101 -5.75 10.51 -16.58
CA ALA A 101 -6.09 10.65 -15.16
C ALA A 101 -7.42 9.97 -14.81
N TRP A 102 -8.45 10.12 -15.65
CA TRP A 102 -9.73 9.44 -15.44
C TRP A 102 -9.59 7.91 -15.51
N ILE A 103 -8.84 7.41 -16.51
CA ILE A 103 -8.57 5.97 -16.63
C ILE A 103 -7.79 5.46 -15.41
N TRP A 104 -6.76 6.19 -14.96
CA TRP A 104 -5.97 5.84 -13.80
C TRP A 104 -6.80 5.79 -12.52
N MET A 105 -7.65 6.80 -12.31
CA MET A 105 -8.56 6.86 -11.18
C MET A 105 -9.55 5.70 -11.19
N ALA A 106 -10.21 5.45 -12.32
CA ALA A 106 -11.16 4.35 -12.47
C ALA A 106 -10.49 2.99 -12.22
N LEU A 107 -9.30 2.76 -12.81
CA LEU A 107 -8.50 1.54 -12.62
C LEU A 107 -8.15 1.34 -11.14
N SER A 108 -7.65 2.38 -10.48
CA SER A 108 -7.28 2.34 -9.07
C SER A 108 -8.46 2.02 -8.17
N MET A 109 -9.63 2.64 -8.41
CA MET A 109 -10.85 2.39 -7.66
C MET A 109 -11.38 0.97 -7.87
N ILE A 110 -11.44 0.50 -9.11
CA ILE A 110 -11.91 -0.85 -9.45
C ILE A 110 -10.98 -1.91 -8.83
N CYS A 111 -9.66 -1.77 -9.03
CA CYS A 111 -8.69 -2.71 -8.45
C CYS A 111 -8.78 -2.74 -6.92
N GLY A 112 -8.82 -1.57 -6.27
CA GLY A 112 -8.95 -1.47 -4.82
C GLY A 112 -10.22 -2.12 -4.29
N ALA A 113 -11.36 -1.85 -4.91
CA ALA A 113 -12.64 -2.45 -4.54
C ALA A 113 -12.64 -3.97 -4.72
N LEU A 114 -12.18 -4.47 -5.88
CA LEU A 114 -12.12 -5.91 -6.13
C LEU A 114 -11.16 -6.64 -5.18
N ALA A 115 -10.00 -6.04 -4.89
CA ALA A 115 -9.01 -6.60 -3.98
C ALA A 115 -9.55 -6.70 -2.55
N LEU A 116 -10.15 -5.62 -2.01
CA LEU A 116 -10.75 -5.64 -0.69
C LEU A 116 -11.89 -6.64 -0.60
N ARG A 117 -12.76 -6.70 -1.63
CA ARG A 117 -13.84 -7.71 -1.70
C ARG A 117 -13.29 -9.13 -1.65
N ALA A 118 -12.24 -9.41 -2.42
CA ALA A 118 -11.61 -10.73 -2.45
C ALA A 118 -11.03 -11.12 -1.08
N LEU A 119 -10.33 -10.21 -0.41
CA LEU A 119 -9.83 -10.41 0.94
C LEU A 119 -10.97 -10.66 1.94
N LEU A 120 -12.02 -9.83 1.93
CA LEU A 120 -13.16 -9.97 2.83
C LEU A 120 -13.89 -11.31 2.64
N ARG A 121 -14.02 -11.78 1.41
CA ARG A 121 -14.60 -13.10 1.13
C ARG A 121 -13.72 -14.24 1.63
N ALA A 122 -12.40 -14.09 1.52
CA ALA A 122 -11.45 -15.12 1.93
C ALA A 122 -11.29 -15.22 3.46
N PHE A 123 -11.31 -14.09 4.15
CA PHE A 123 -10.99 -14.02 5.58
C PHE A 123 -12.20 -13.73 6.48
N MET A 124 -13.22 -13.04 5.98
CA MET A 124 -14.36 -12.55 6.78
C MET A 124 -15.71 -12.82 6.09
N PRO A 125 -15.97 -14.05 5.59
CA PRO A 125 -17.18 -14.34 4.82
C PRO A 125 -18.46 -14.08 5.63
N GLY A 126 -19.50 -13.55 4.96
CA GLY A 126 -20.86 -13.40 5.52
C GLY A 126 -21.04 -12.28 6.55
N ARG A 127 -20.02 -11.47 6.85
CA ARG A 127 -20.04 -10.43 7.90
C ARG A 127 -20.43 -9.06 7.33
N ALA A 128 -21.73 -8.84 7.13
CA ALA A 128 -22.24 -7.65 6.44
C ALA A 128 -21.77 -6.31 7.01
N VAL A 129 -21.75 -6.16 8.35
CA VAL A 129 -21.29 -4.92 9.00
C VAL A 129 -19.81 -4.65 8.71
N VAL A 130 -18.95 -5.69 8.77
CA VAL A 130 -17.51 -5.55 8.47
C VAL A 130 -17.31 -5.19 7.00
N HIS A 131 -18.01 -5.88 6.09
CA HIS A 131 -17.94 -5.60 4.65
C HIS A 131 -18.37 -4.16 4.32
N GLY A 132 -19.49 -3.70 4.93
CA GLY A 132 -19.97 -2.35 4.73
C GLY A 132 -19.01 -1.29 5.29
N MET A 133 -18.55 -1.45 6.52
CA MET A 133 -17.65 -0.47 7.16
C MET A 133 -16.29 -0.37 6.45
N LEU A 134 -15.67 -1.49 6.08
CA LEU A 134 -14.40 -1.47 5.37
C LEU A 134 -14.57 -1.01 3.92
N GLY A 135 -15.68 -1.37 3.25
CA GLY A 135 -16.02 -0.87 1.92
C GLY A 135 -16.18 0.65 1.90
N LEU A 136 -16.90 1.22 2.89
CA LEU A 136 -17.05 2.68 3.02
C LEU A 136 -15.70 3.35 3.30
N ALA A 137 -14.93 2.80 4.26
CA ALA A 137 -13.63 3.35 4.65
C ALA A 137 -12.61 3.34 3.50
N LEU A 138 -12.75 2.44 2.52
CA LEU A 138 -11.82 2.34 1.40
C LEU A 138 -11.76 3.64 0.58
N PHE A 139 -12.91 4.30 0.35
CA PHE A 139 -12.98 5.49 -0.48
C PHE A 139 -13.35 6.76 0.30
N ALA A 140 -14.20 6.66 1.34
CA ALA A 140 -14.55 7.79 2.18
C ALA A 140 -13.50 8.02 3.30
N GLY A 141 -12.68 7.04 3.62
CA GLY A 141 -11.54 7.22 4.53
C GLY A 141 -10.44 8.08 3.89
N GLN A 142 -9.77 8.89 4.71
CA GLN A 142 -8.75 9.83 4.25
C GLN A 142 -7.69 9.18 3.34
N PRO A 143 -7.11 7.98 3.65
CA PRO A 143 -6.05 7.42 2.80
C PRO A 143 -6.54 7.09 1.39
N GLY A 144 -7.71 6.47 1.27
CA GLY A 144 -8.29 6.12 -0.02
C GLY A 144 -8.74 7.34 -0.81
N PHE A 145 -9.42 8.29 -0.16
CA PHE A 145 -9.83 9.56 -0.75
C PHE A 145 -8.64 10.31 -1.35
N HIS A 146 -7.56 10.49 -0.57
CA HIS A 146 -6.37 11.19 -1.05
C HIS A 146 -5.60 10.42 -2.12
N THR A 147 -5.56 9.08 -2.04
CA THR A 147 -5.01 8.26 -3.12
C THR A 147 -5.68 8.58 -4.46
N ILE A 148 -7.01 8.75 -4.46
CA ILE A 148 -7.79 9.03 -5.67
C ILE A 148 -7.58 10.47 -6.13
N VAL A 149 -7.70 11.44 -5.22
CA VAL A 149 -7.59 12.88 -5.54
C VAL A 149 -6.19 13.24 -6.03
N LEU A 150 -5.15 12.68 -5.43
CA LEU A 150 -3.76 12.89 -5.83
C LEU A 150 -3.33 11.99 -6.99
N GLY A 151 -4.11 10.99 -7.36
CA GLY A 151 -3.76 10.03 -8.40
C GLY A 151 -2.60 9.11 -8.03
N GLN A 152 -2.48 8.72 -6.75
CA GLN A 152 -1.39 7.92 -6.22
C GLN A 152 -1.55 6.41 -6.49
N TRP A 153 -0.44 5.68 -6.36
CA TRP A 153 -0.33 4.24 -6.56
C TRP A 153 -0.99 3.38 -5.47
N ALA A 154 -1.29 3.94 -4.30
CA ALA A 154 -1.50 3.17 -3.08
C ALA A 154 -2.65 2.15 -3.17
N LEU A 155 -3.77 2.44 -3.87
CA LEU A 155 -4.85 1.46 -4.11
C LEU A 155 -4.41 0.30 -5.02
N LEU A 156 -3.60 0.56 -6.04
CA LEU A 156 -3.05 -0.48 -6.91
C LEU A 156 -2.04 -1.34 -6.15
N LEU A 157 -1.20 -0.72 -5.30
CA LEU A 157 -0.25 -1.43 -4.45
C LEU A 157 -0.96 -2.29 -3.40
N MET A 158 -2.03 -1.80 -2.78
CA MET A 158 -2.90 -2.58 -1.90
C MET A 158 -3.48 -3.79 -2.64
N SER A 159 -3.92 -3.58 -3.88
CA SER A 159 -4.47 -4.65 -4.72
C SER A 159 -3.42 -5.71 -5.06
N ALA A 160 -2.19 -5.29 -5.34
CA ALA A 160 -1.07 -6.20 -5.58
C ALA A 160 -0.73 -7.03 -4.33
N VAL A 161 -0.66 -6.40 -3.15
CA VAL A 161 -0.43 -7.12 -1.88
C VAL A 161 -1.55 -8.14 -1.62
N ALA A 162 -2.81 -7.74 -1.81
CA ALA A 162 -3.95 -8.64 -1.67
C ALA A 162 -3.85 -9.83 -2.64
N ALA A 163 -3.51 -9.58 -3.91
CA ALA A 163 -3.31 -10.61 -4.92
C ALA A 163 -2.17 -11.57 -4.55
N ILE A 164 -1.04 -11.07 -4.02
CA ILE A 164 0.06 -11.90 -3.54
C ILE A 164 -0.41 -12.82 -2.41
N VAL A 165 -1.05 -12.27 -1.38
CA VAL A 165 -1.55 -13.04 -0.24
C VAL A 165 -2.49 -14.15 -0.68
N LEU A 166 -3.49 -13.82 -1.52
CA LEU A 166 -4.48 -14.78 -2.00
C LEU A 166 -3.85 -15.83 -2.93
N ALA A 167 -2.93 -15.42 -3.82
CA ALA A 167 -2.26 -16.33 -4.75
C ALA A 167 -1.31 -17.29 -4.04
N VAL A 168 -0.54 -16.82 -3.03
CA VAL A 168 0.33 -17.70 -2.22
C VAL A 168 -0.50 -18.72 -1.44
N ARG A 169 -1.63 -18.30 -0.86
CA ARG A 169 -2.56 -19.23 -0.16
C ARG A 169 -3.13 -20.29 -1.10
N ALA A 170 -3.40 -19.93 -2.36
CA ALA A 170 -3.92 -20.85 -3.38
C ALA A 170 -2.82 -21.61 -4.13
N ASP A 171 -1.56 -21.51 -3.70
CA ASP A 171 -0.37 -22.10 -4.35
C ASP A 171 -0.17 -21.67 -5.82
N HIS A 172 -0.58 -20.46 -6.16
CA HIS A 172 -0.39 -19.88 -7.49
C HIS A 172 0.87 -19.00 -7.56
N ALA A 173 2.05 -19.60 -7.44
CA ALA A 173 3.34 -18.90 -7.33
C ALA A 173 3.61 -17.89 -8.46
N ARG A 174 3.25 -18.23 -9.72
CA ARG A 174 3.43 -17.32 -10.87
C ARG A 174 2.55 -16.07 -10.76
N ARG A 175 1.27 -16.22 -10.37
CA ARG A 175 0.36 -15.07 -10.17
C ARG A 175 0.84 -14.17 -9.04
N ALA A 176 1.31 -14.75 -7.93
CA ALA A 176 1.91 -14.01 -6.83
C ALA A 176 3.15 -13.24 -7.28
N GLY A 177 4.04 -13.87 -8.05
CA GLY A 177 5.26 -13.23 -8.58
C GLY A 177 4.96 -12.09 -9.55
N LEU A 178 4.00 -12.25 -10.45
CA LEU A 178 3.55 -11.15 -11.33
C LEU A 178 2.99 -9.97 -10.52
N ALA A 179 2.14 -10.24 -9.52
CA ALA A 179 1.61 -9.20 -8.67
C ALA A 179 2.72 -8.47 -7.87
N ALA A 180 3.78 -9.19 -7.48
CA ALA A 180 4.91 -8.60 -6.75
C ALA A 180 5.67 -7.53 -7.56
N LEU A 181 5.64 -7.59 -8.90
CA LEU A 181 6.26 -6.56 -9.73
C LEU A 181 5.66 -5.17 -9.52
N ALA A 182 4.37 -5.09 -9.20
CA ALA A 182 3.73 -3.81 -8.90
C ALA A 182 4.34 -3.13 -7.66
N LEU A 183 4.85 -3.93 -6.68
CA LEU A 183 5.46 -3.39 -5.46
C LEU A 183 6.76 -2.62 -5.75
N LEU A 184 7.40 -2.91 -6.89
CA LEU A 184 8.61 -2.21 -7.34
C LEU A 184 8.33 -0.76 -7.77
N ALA A 185 7.07 -0.33 -7.89
CA ALA A 185 6.73 1.07 -8.13
C ALA A 185 7.05 1.97 -6.93
N LYS A 186 6.94 1.44 -5.70
CA LYS A 186 7.34 2.12 -4.44
C LYS A 186 8.03 1.13 -3.50
N PRO A 187 9.24 0.65 -3.82
CA PRO A 187 9.91 -0.41 -3.08
C PRO A 187 10.16 -0.07 -1.61
N GLN A 188 10.32 1.22 -1.29
CA GLN A 188 10.55 1.71 0.07
C GLN A 188 9.39 1.41 1.05
N LEU A 189 8.17 1.16 0.54
CA LEU A 189 7.02 0.77 1.37
C LEU A 189 7.04 -0.72 1.72
N PHE A 190 7.76 -1.55 0.95
CA PHE A 190 7.62 -2.99 0.99
C PHE A 190 8.87 -3.75 1.45
N VAL A 191 9.88 -3.04 1.99
CA VAL A 191 11.11 -3.68 2.48
C VAL A 191 10.81 -4.78 3.50
N TRP A 192 9.97 -4.48 4.50
CA TRP A 192 9.61 -5.46 5.52
C TRP A 192 8.62 -6.51 5.01
N THR A 193 7.71 -6.14 4.11
CA THR A 193 6.85 -7.11 3.39
C THR A 193 7.70 -8.11 2.61
N ALA A 194 8.69 -7.64 1.84
CA ALA A 194 9.57 -8.49 1.07
C ALA A 194 10.33 -9.48 1.97
N LEU A 195 10.86 -9.01 3.11
CA LEU A 195 11.50 -9.86 4.09
C LEU A 195 10.52 -10.87 4.71
N GLY A 196 9.32 -10.42 5.08
CA GLY A 196 8.26 -11.26 5.62
C GLY A 196 7.75 -12.33 4.65
N LEU A 197 7.87 -12.10 3.34
CA LEU A 197 7.54 -13.09 2.30
C LEU A 197 8.73 -13.99 1.93
N ALA A 198 9.98 -13.48 2.07
CA ALA A 198 11.18 -14.24 1.77
C ALA A 198 11.55 -15.26 2.87
N ILE A 199 11.40 -14.89 4.15
CA ILE A 199 11.73 -15.79 5.27
C ILE A 199 10.98 -17.13 5.18
N PRO A 200 9.67 -17.18 4.94
CA PRO A 200 8.96 -18.46 4.77
C PRO A 200 9.50 -19.33 3.63
N ALA A 201 10.12 -18.74 2.61
CA ALA A 201 10.70 -19.51 1.49
C ALA A 201 11.83 -20.46 1.93
N LEU A 202 12.44 -20.22 3.09
CA LEU A 202 13.43 -21.14 3.66
C LEU A 202 12.80 -22.46 4.11
N PHE A 203 11.51 -22.47 4.44
CA PHE A 203 10.80 -23.59 5.08
C PHE A 203 9.63 -24.13 4.26
N ASP A 204 9.06 -23.33 3.33
CA ASP A 204 7.87 -23.68 2.54
C ASP A 204 8.13 -23.53 1.05
N SER A 205 7.93 -24.65 0.30
CA SER A 205 8.16 -24.70 -1.15
C SER A 205 7.24 -23.77 -1.95
N ARG A 206 6.03 -23.43 -1.45
CA ARG A 206 5.11 -22.48 -2.09
C ARG A 206 5.75 -21.09 -2.11
N TYR A 207 6.26 -20.63 -0.98
CA TYR A 207 6.95 -19.36 -0.87
C TYR A 207 8.24 -19.35 -1.67
N ARG A 208 9.00 -20.46 -1.69
CA ARG A 208 10.24 -20.58 -2.46
C ARG A 208 10.00 -20.41 -3.96
N ARG A 209 8.99 -21.10 -4.51
CA ARG A 209 8.60 -20.95 -5.91
C ARG A 209 8.15 -19.52 -6.25
N PHE A 210 7.36 -18.92 -5.38
CA PHE A 210 6.92 -17.53 -5.52
C PHE A 210 8.09 -16.55 -5.50
N VAL A 211 8.96 -16.63 -4.48
CA VAL A 211 10.12 -15.72 -4.33
C VAL A 211 11.09 -15.90 -5.49
N ALA A 212 11.42 -17.13 -5.88
CA ALA A 212 12.29 -17.37 -7.01
C ALA A 212 11.75 -16.74 -8.30
N PHE A 213 10.45 -16.93 -8.58
CA PHE A 213 9.82 -16.33 -9.76
C PHE A 213 9.79 -14.78 -9.69
N ALA A 214 9.47 -14.22 -8.55
CA ALA A 214 9.46 -12.76 -8.33
C ALA A 214 10.87 -12.17 -8.51
N VAL A 215 11.90 -12.81 -7.96
CA VAL A 215 13.30 -12.35 -8.07
C VAL A 215 13.79 -12.42 -9.53
N VAL A 216 13.48 -13.50 -10.26
CA VAL A 216 13.84 -13.61 -11.68
C VAL A 216 13.19 -12.49 -12.50
N LEU A 217 11.89 -12.24 -12.30
CA LEU A 217 11.19 -11.20 -13.02
C LEU A 217 11.70 -9.79 -12.63
N ALA A 218 11.89 -9.53 -11.33
CA ALA A 218 12.43 -8.26 -10.85
C ALA A 218 13.85 -8.03 -11.39
N GLY A 219 14.70 -9.08 -11.39
CA GLY A 219 16.05 -9.02 -11.98
C GLY A 219 16.01 -8.70 -13.46
N ALA A 220 15.12 -9.36 -14.23
CA ALA A 220 14.95 -9.08 -15.65
C ALA A 220 14.52 -7.63 -15.90
N LEU A 221 13.59 -7.08 -15.09
CA LEU A 221 13.17 -5.69 -15.19
C LEU A 221 14.31 -4.71 -14.88
N VAL A 222 15.08 -4.97 -13.81
CA VAL A 222 16.23 -4.13 -13.45
C VAL A 222 17.30 -4.13 -14.54
N VAL A 223 17.64 -5.31 -15.07
CA VAL A 223 18.61 -5.42 -16.18
C VAL A 223 18.11 -4.70 -17.42
N SER A 224 16.83 -4.90 -17.80
CA SER A 224 16.24 -4.21 -18.96
C SER A 224 16.24 -2.69 -18.77
N ALA A 225 15.93 -2.21 -17.57
CA ALA A 225 15.97 -0.79 -17.23
C ALA A 225 17.40 -0.22 -17.33
N TRP A 226 18.38 -0.96 -16.86
CA TRP A 226 19.79 -0.55 -16.93
C TRP A 226 20.30 -0.48 -18.38
N LEU A 227 19.88 -1.44 -19.21
CA LEU A 227 20.25 -1.43 -20.63
C LEU A 227 19.59 -0.31 -21.42
N ALA A 228 18.34 0.05 -21.08
CA ALA A 228 17.58 1.11 -21.75
C ALA A 228 17.97 2.52 -21.30
N TYR A 229 18.27 2.69 -20.01
CA TYR A 229 18.56 3.98 -19.37
C TYR A 229 19.68 3.81 -18.35
N PRO A 230 20.95 3.67 -18.75
CA PRO A 230 22.08 3.36 -17.84
C PRO A 230 22.26 4.45 -16.76
N GLU A 231 21.88 5.70 -17.05
CA GLU A 231 21.98 6.84 -16.14
C GLU A 231 20.91 6.88 -15.03
N TRP A 232 19.81 6.13 -15.18
CA TRP A 232 18.62 6.25 -14.31
C TRP A 232 18.93 6.14 -12.81
N PHE A 233 19.77 5.18 -12.44
CA PHE A 233 20.04 4.88 -11.04
C PHE A 233 20.86 6.00 -10.39
N GLY A 234 21.92 6.46 -11.09
CA GLY A 234 22.74 7.57 -10.62
C GLY A 234 21.95 8.86 -10.46
N ALA A 235 21.15 9.22 -11.48
CA ALA A 235 20.27 10.37 -11.45
C ALA A 235 19.23 10.29 -10.34
N TRP A 236 18.59 9.12 -10.16
CA TRP A 236 17.60 8.89 -9.10
C TRP A 236 18.20 8.99 -7.70
N VAL A 237 19.40 8.43 -7.47
CA VAL A 237 20.09 8.50 -6.17
C VAL A 237 20.54 9.92 -5.85
N SER A 238 21.06 10.65 -6.83
CA SER A 238 21.53 12.04 -6.63
C SER A 238 20.37 13.00 -6.30
N ASP A 239 19.15 12.68 -6.70
CA ASP A 239 17.95 13.48 -6.41
C ASP A 239 17.35 13.21 -5.01
N ILE A 240 17.73 12.09 -4.33
CA ILE A 240 17.20 11.76 -3.00
C ILE A 240 17.35 12.89 -1.97
N PRO A 241 18.50 13.59 -1.85
CA PRO A 241 18.65 14.66 -0.87
C PRO A 241 17.71 15.85 -1.10
N ALA A 242 17.35 16.14 -2.35
CA ALA A 242 16.44 17.23 -2.70
C ALA A 242 14.98 16.92 -2.30
N ARG A 243 14.65 15.64 -2.07
CA ARG A 243 13.30 15.22 -1.69
C ARG A 243 13.01 15.59 -0.24
N ARG A 244 11.82 16.11 0.00
CA ARG A 244 11.36 16.53 1.35
C ARG A 244 11.06 15.33 2.26
N THR A 245 12.06 14.47 2.51
CA THR A 245 11.90 13.24 3.30
C THR A 245 11.60 13.51 4.78
N GLY A 246 12.03 14.66 5.32
CA GLY A 246 11.83 15.02 6.73
C GLY A 246 10.39 15.39 7.12
N ARG A 247 9.44 15.42 6.16
CA ARG A 247 8.02 15.75 6.37
C ARG A 247 7.08 14.57 6.09
N SER A 248 7.65 13.42 5.82
CA SER A 248 6.89 12.20 5.51
C SER A 248 6.36 11.50 6.77
N ALA A 249 5.27 10.74 6.61
CA ALA A 249 4.61 10.00 7.69
C ALA A 249 5.38 8.74 8.08
N VAL A 250 6.59 8.91 8.65
CA VAL A 250 7.46 7.79 9.08
C VAL A 250 8.06 8.05 10.47
N LEU A 251 8.40 6.96 11.19
CA LEU A 251 8.99 7.03 12.54
C LEU A 251 10.27 7.84 12.58
N LEU A 252 11.14 7.69 11.56
CA LEU A 252 12.41 8.43 11.48
C LEU A 252 12.19 9.94 11.41
N SER A 253 11.18 10.40 10.68
CA SER A 253 10.79 11.82 10.61
C SER A 253 10.20 12.30 11.93
N ALA A 254 9.23 11.55 12.49
CA ALA A 254 8.54 11.92 13.71
C ALA A 254 9.48 12.03 14.91
N PHE A 255 10.27 11.01 15.18
CA PHE A 255 11.21 11.04 16.30
C PHE A 255 12.40 11.95 16.02
N GLY A 256 12.82 12.08 14.75
CA GLY A 256 13.86 13.02 14.35
C GLY A 256 13.47 14.47 14.58
N GLN A 257 12.21 14.85 14.32
CA GLN A 257 11.71 16.20 14.61
C GLN A 257 11.55 16.45 16.10
N LEU A 258 11.10 15.45 16.89
CA LEU A 258 10.87 15.61 18.32
C LEU A 258 12.18 15.64 19.14
N LEU A 259 13.16 14.82 18.79
CA LEU A 259 14.33 14.53 19.61
C LEU A 259 15.68 14.64 18.84
N GLY A 260 15.68 15.06 17.58
CA GLY A 260 16.88 15.12 16.76
C GLY A 260 17.51 13.75 16.48
N THR A 261 18.85 13.68 16.51
CA THR A 261 19.59 12.43 16.26
C THR A 261 19.24 11.30 17.25
N PRO A 262 19.15 11.53 18.58
CA PRO A 262 18.65 10.52 19.51
C PRO A 262 17.27 9.95 19.12
N GLY A 263 16.37 10.79 18.63
CA GLY A 263 15.05 10.35 18.15
C GLY A 263 15.14 9.41 16.95
N ARG A 264 16.05 9.66 16.00
CA ARG A 264 16.27 8.75 14.86
C ARG A 264 16.79 7.38 15.33
N VAL A 265 17.69 7.35 16.28
CA VAL A 265 18.19 6.11 16.91
C VAL A 265 17.04 5.37 17.59
N LEU A 266 16.19 6.07 18.34
CA LEU A 266 15.00 5.49 18.97
C LEU A 266 14.02 4.93 17.91
N ALA A 267 13.79 5.62 16.80
CA ALA A 267 12.96 5.13 15.70
C ALA A 267 13.49 3.79 15.15
N ILE A 268 14.79 3.69 14.93
CA ILE A 268 15.45 2.44 14.48
C ILE A 268 15.25 1.34 15.53
N ALA A 269 15.41 1.64 16.81
CA ALA A 269 15.19 0.68 17.90
C ALA A 269 13.73 0.20 17.96
N VAL A 270 12.75 1.10 17.75
CA VAL A 270 11.33 0.76 17.69
C VAL A 270 11.02 -0.15 16.48
N ILE A 271 11.58 0.14 15.32
CA ILE A 271 11.46 -0.72 14.14
C ILE A 271 12.08 -2.09 14.41
N GLY A 272 13.27 -2.12 15.01
CA GLY A 272 13.93 -3.37 15.43
C GLY A 272 13.09 -4.19 16.39
N ALA A 273 12.48 -3.56 17.39
CA ALA A 273 11.52 -4.21 18.29
C ALA A 273 10.30 -4.76 17.54
N GLY A 274 9.79 -4.01 16.56
CA GLY A 274 8.72 -4.46 15.67
C GLY A 274 9.11 -5.70 14.86
N LEU A 275 10.33 -5.76 14.34
CA LEU A 275 10.86 -6.95 13.64
C LEU A 275 10.94 -8.16 14.56
N VAL A 276 11.49 -7.99 15.77
CA VAL A 276 11.52 -9.07 16.79
C VAL A 276 10.12 -9.54 17.12
N LEU A 277 9.16 -8.62 17.29
CA LEU A 277 7.77 -8.96 17.60
C LEU A 277 7.12 -9.72 16.44
N ALA A 278 7.27 -9.26 15.21
CA ALA A 278 6.73 -9.92 14.02
C ALA A 278 7.34 -11.32 13.80
N SER A 279 8.61 -11.51 14.15
CA SER A 279 9.29 -12.82 14.06
C SER A 279 8.82 -13.86 15.08
N ARG A 280 8.01 -13.47 16.08
CA ARG A 280 7.44 -14.39 17.08
C ARG A 280 6.33 -15.28 16.54
N PHE A 281 5.84 -15.02 15.34
CA PHE A 281 4.80 -15.83 14.70
C PHE A 281 5.41 -16.94 13.81
N VAL A 282 4.58 -17.92 13.42
CA VAL A 282 5.02 -19.01 12.55
C VAL A 282 5.19 -18.50 11.13
N PRO A 283 6.35 -18.64 10.50
CA PRO A 283 6.58 -18.14 9.15
C PRO A 283 5.55 -18.66 8.14
N GLY A 284 5.03 -17.75 7.33
CA GLY A 284 4.05 -18.08 6.28
C GLY A 284 2.61 -18.27 6.78
N SER A 285 2.36 -18.23 8.09
CA SER A 285 1.00 -18.24 8.65
C SER A 285 0.28 -16.90 8.44
N ASP A 286 -1.05 -16.89 8.53
CA ASP A 286 -1.83 -15.66 8.43
C ASP A 286 -1.45 -14.62 9.52
N PRO A 287 -1.23 -14.99 10.79
CA PRO A 287 -0.70 -14.06 11.79
C PRO A 287 0.67 -13.46 11.40
N TRP A 288 1.57 -14.27 10.86
CA TRP A 288 2.85 -13.80 10.34
C TRP A 288 2.66 -12.75 9.24
N LEU A 289 1.84 -13.05 8.23
CA LEU A 289 1.57 -12.12 7.13
C LEU A 289 0.97 -10.81 7.63
N ALA A 290 -0.04 -10.87 8.51
CA ALA A 290 -0.65 -9.69 9.10
C ALA A 290 0.36 -8.81 9.83
N MET A 291 1.27 -9.41 10.62
CA MET A 291 2.29 -8.68 11.38
C MET A 291 3.33 -8.02 10.47
N TRP A 292 3.85 -8.72 9.48
CA TRP A 292 4.87 -8.16 8.58
C TRP A 292 4.32 -7.08 7.65
N LEU A 293 3.07 -7.22 7.20
CA LEU A 293 2.37 -6.19 6.42
C LEU A 293 2.07 -4.94 7.26
N ALA A 294 1.61 -5.11 8.50
CA ALA A 294 1.40 -3.98 9.41
C ALA A 294 2.73 -3.28 9.76
N LEU A 295 3.80 -4.04 9.97
CA LEU A 295 5.14 -3.51 10.20
C LEU A 295 5.66 -2.73 9.00
N SER A 296 5.37 -3.19 7.77
CA SER A 296 5.74 -2.46 6.55
C SER A 296 5.17 -1.05 6.52
N SER A 297 3.93 -0.87 6.96
CA SER A 297 3.32 0.46 7.02
C SER A 297 3.85 1.28 8.20
N ALA A 298 4.03 0.68 9.40
CA ALA A 298 4.51 1.38 10.59
C ALA A 298 6.01 1.70 10.54
N GLY A 299 6.81 0.84 9.93
CA GLY A 299 8.27 0.94 9.81
C GLY A 299 8.74 1.35 8.41
N ALA A 300 7.90 1.94 7.59
CA ALA A 300 8.26 2.38 6.25
C ALA A 300 9.45 3.36 6.28
N ILE A 301 10.32 3.25 5.27
CA ILE A 301 11.47 4.17 5.12
C ILE A 301 10.99 5.54 4.62
N TYR A 302 9.97 5.54 3.76
CA TYR A 302 9.34 6.72 3.20
C TYR A 302 7.88 6.41 2.89
N SER A 303 6.94 7.19 3.44
CA SER A 303 5.49 6.99 3.31
C SER A 303 4.76 8.31 3.54
N TRP A 304 3.57 8.41 2.98
CA TRP A 304 2.64 9.51 3.19
C TRP A 304 1.30 8.97 3.70
N SER A 305 0.42 9.83 4.19
CA SER A 305 -0.85 9.42 4.77
C SER A 305 -1.78 8.66 3.81
N TYR A 306 -1.69 8.91 2.50
CA TYR A 306 -2.43 8.15 1.49
C TYR A 306 -1.93 6.69 1.33
N ASP A 307 -0.67 6.39 1.68
CA ASP A 307 -0.14 5.03 1.65
C ASP A 307 -0.74 4.16 2.78
N HIS A 308 -1.40 4.76 3.78
CA HIS A 308 -2.08 4.02 4.84
C HIS A 308 -3.27 3.16 4.35
N VAL A 309 -3.70 3.31 3.10
CA VAL A 309 -4.65 2.36 2.47
C VAL A 309 -4.13 0.93 2.49
N LEU A 310 -2.81 0.72 2.52
CA LEU A 310 -2.19 -0.61 2.65
C LEU A 310 -2.59 -1.33 3.95
N LEU A 311 -3.01 -0.60 5.00
CA LEU A 311 -3.45 -1.16 6.28
C LEU A 311 -4.72 -2.02 6.18
N PHE A 312 -5.52 -1.88 5.11
CA PHE A 312 -6.68 -2.76 4.91
C PHE A 312 -6.29 -4.23 4.84
N VAL A 313 -5.14 -4.56 4.23
CA VAL A 313 -4.72 -5.95 4.04
C VAL A 313 -4.41 -6.64 5.39
N PRO A 314 -3.48 -6.14 6.23
CA PRO A 314 -3.20 -6.76 7.51
C PRO A 314 -4.39 -6.71 8.46
N LEU A 315 -5.23 -5.68 8.41
CA LEU A 315 -6.45 -5.55 9.22
C LEU A 315 -7.44 -6.67 8.91
N VAL A 316 -7.72 -6.94 7.63
CA VAL A 316 -8.64 -8.00 7.21
C VAL A 316 -8.09 -9.38 7.57
N ILE A 317 -6.80 -9.63 7.34
CA ILE A 317 -6.15 -10.91 7.68
C ILE A 317 -6.23 -11.14 9.19
N ALA A 318 -5.82 -10.17 10.01
CA ALA A 318 -5.83 -10.30 11.46
C ALA A 318 -7.24 -10.52 12.02
N SER A 319 -8.23 -9.80 11.50
CA SER A 319 -9.63 -10.00 11.86
C SER A 319 -10.13 -11.39 11.46
N GLY A 320 -9.71 -11.89 10.29
CA GLY A 320 -10.00 -13.25 9.84
C GLY A 320 -9.43 -14.33 10.74
N VAL A 321 -8.20 -14.17 11.21
CA VAL A 321 -7.57 -15.09 12.17
C VAL A 321 -8.38 -15.15 13.46
N LEU A 322 -8.80 -14.01 14.01
CA LEU A 322 -9.63 -13.96 15.21
C LEU A 322 -10.98 -14.64 15.00
N ALA A 323 -11.62 -14.41 13.86
CA ALA A 323 -12.90 -15.02 13.52
C ALA A 323 -12.79 -16.54 13.37
N ALA A 324 -11.77 -17.03 12.67
CA ALA A 324 -11.48 -18.47 12.53
C ALA A 324 -11.20 -19.16 13.87
N ALA A 325 -10.69 -18.42 14.85
CA ALA A 325 -10.48 -18.90 16.22
C ALA A 325 -11.73 -18.76 17.13
N GLY A 326 -12.93 -18.49 16.56
CA GLY A 326 -14.18 -18.33 17.32
C GLY A 326 -14.29 -16.98 18.08
N ARG A 327 -13.34 -16.08 17.94
CA ARG A 327 -13.32 -14.78 18.64
C ARG A 327 -14.04 -13.70 17.83
N GLU A 328 -15.29 -13.96 17.45
CA GLU A 328 -16.09 -13.12 16.54
C GLU A 328 -16.19 -11.65 16.99
N GLN A 329 -16.41 -11.42 18.29
CA GLN A 329 -16.54 -10.06 18.82
C GLN A 329 -15.20 -9.30 18.72
N ALA A 330 -14.07 -9.96 18.97
CA ALA A 330 -12.75 -9.35 18.84
C ALA A 330 -12.44 -9.07 17.36
N ALA A 331 -12.76 -10.00 16.46
CA ALA A 331 -12.62 -9.84 15.02
C ALA A 331 -13.42 -8.61 14.50
N ARG A 332 -14.70 -8.52 14.92
CA ARG A 332 -15.55 -7.38 14.55
C ARG A 332 -15.02 -6.06 15.12
N ARG A 333 -14.61 -6.04 16.41
CA ARG A 333 -14.05 -4.84 17.04
C ARG A 333 -12.79 -4.36 16.34
N LEU A 334 -11.88 -5.27 15.99
CA LEU A 334 -10.66 -4.92 15.26
C LEU A 334 -10.97 -4.36 13.87
N ALA A 335 -11.82 -5.04 13.08
CA ALA A 335 -12.17 -4.59 11.73
C ALA A 335 -12.93 -3.26 11.71
N VAL A 336 -13.97 -3.13 12.54
CA VAL A 336 -14.80 -1.91 12.61
C VAL A 336 -14.02 -0.76 13.24
N GLY A 337 -13.26 -1.02 14.31
CA GLY A 337 -12.38 -0.02 14.92
C GLY A 337 -11.33 0.50 13.95
N GLY A 338 -10.70 -0.40 13.18
CA GLY A 338 -9.78 0.00 12.11
C GLY A 338 -10.45 0.85 11.03
N ALA A 339 -11.66 0.46 10.56
CA ALA A 339 -12.42 1.26 9.60
C ALA A 339 -12.74 2.67 10.15
N LEU A 340 -13.20 2.75 11.41
CA LEU A 340 -13.48 4.04 12.07
C LEU A 340 -12.21 4.88 12.24
N THR A 341 -11.08 4.28 12.52
CA THR A 341 -9.79 5.00 12.59
C THR A 341 -9.45 5.63 11.24
N LEU A 342 -9.63 4.91 10.14
CA LEU A 342 -9.36 5.44 8.79
C LEU A 342 -10.39 6.50 8.36
N LEU A 343 -11.65 6.39 8.83
CA LEU A 343 -12.71 7.35 8.52
C LEU A 343 -12.65 8.63 9.37
N LEU A 344 -12.30 8.54 10.65
CA LEU A 344 -12.47 9.63 11.62
C LEU A 344 -11.15 10.15 12.18
N VAL A 345 -10.19 9.26 12.46
CA VAL A 345 -8.92 9.65 13.11
C VAL A 345 -7.88 10.07 12.07
N SER A 346 -7.75 9.31 10.98
CA SER A 346 -6.80 9.64 9.90
C SER A 346 -7.02 11.03 9.29
N PRO A 347 -8.29 11.49 9.03
CA PRO A 347 -8.54 12.85 8.56
C PRO A 347 -8.06 13.93 9.52
N VAL A 348 -8.13 13.71 10.84
CA VAL A 348 -7.65 14.67 11.84
C VAL A 348 -6.13 14.84 11.75
N PHE A 349 -5.38 13.74 11.70
CA PHE A 349 -3.91 13.80 11.52
C PHE A 349 -3.53 14.45 10.19
N TYR A 350 -4.28 14.15 9.12
CA TYR A 350 -4.07 14.78 7.83
C TYR A 350 -4.34 16.28 7.86
N ALA A 351 -5.46 16.73 8.47
CA ALA A 351 -5.78 18.14 8.60
C ALA A 351 -4.70 18.91 9.39
N VAL A 352 -4.20 18.32 10.49
CA VAL A 352 -3.04 18.86 11.21
C VAL A 352 -1.80 18.92 10.31
N GLY A 353 -1.57 17.90 9.50
CA GLY A 353 -0.48 17.86 8.52
C GLY A 353 -0.57 18.97 7.49
N VAL A 354 -1.76 19.19 6.92
CA VAL A 354 -2.00 20.29 5.96
C VAL A 354 -1.71 21.66 6.59
N LEU A 355 -2.22 21.91 7.81
CA LEU A 355 -2.00 23.17 8.52
C LEU A 355 -0.53 23.42 8.86
N ARG A 356 0.24 22.36 9.05
CA ARG A 356 1.68 22.43 9.39
C ARG A 356 2.60 22.29 8.17
N HIS A 357 2.06 22.02 7.00
CA HIS A 357 2.82 21.58 5.82
C HIS A 357 3.72 20.37 6.08
N ASP A 358 3.27 19.45 6.94
CA ASP A 358 4.06 18.34 7.48
C ASP A 358 3.15 17.17 7.92
N GLU A 359 3.22 16.04 7.22
CA GLU A 359 2.42 14.84 7.52
C GLU A 359 3.06 13.90 8.55
N THR A 360 4.17 14.28 9.16
CA THR A 360 4.99 13.42 10.04
C THR A 360 4.16 12.70 11.11
N PHE A 361 3.21 13.41 11.75
CA PHE A 361 2.40 12.82 12.82
C PHE A 361 1.34 11.84 12.36
N SER A 362 1.05 11.77 11.05
CA SER A 362 0.16 10.75 10.50
C SER A 362 0.69 9.32 10.71
N ILE A 363 1.99 9.15 11.01
CA ILE A 363 2.59 7.86 11.41
C ILE A 363 1.91 7.22 12.63
N ALA A 364 1.25 8.00 13.48
CA ALA A 364 0.50 7.48 14.61
C ALA A 364 -0.57 6.46 14.19
N VAL A 365 -1.16 6.61 13.00
CA VAL A 365 -2.17 5.69 12.48
C VAL A 365 -1.58 4.30 12.22
N PRO A 366 -0.57 4.09 11.35
CA PRO A 366 -0.01 2.77 11.12
C PRO A 366 0.64 2.16 12.37
N VAL A 367 1.21 2.96 13.27
CA VAL A 367 1.74 2.45 14.56
C VAL A 367 0.61 1.92 15.43
N ALA A 368 -0.52 2.63 15.55
CA ALA A 368 -1.69 2.16 16.28
C ALA A 368 -2.25 0.86 15.69
N PHE A 369 -2.31 0.73 14.37
CA PHE A 369 -2.72 -0.50 13.69
C PHE A 369 -1.76 -1.66 14.01
N PHE A 370 -0.44 -1.43 13.90
CA PHE A 370 0.55 -2.44 14.23
C PHE A 370 0.40 -2.94 15.67
N VAL A 371 0.25 -2.03 16.63
CA VAL A 371 0.07 -2.38 18.05
C VAL A 371 -1.25 -3.14 18.27
N ALA A 372 -2.36 -2.67 17.69
CA ALA A 372 -3.67 -3.32 17.81
C ALA A 372 -3.67 -4.74 17.23
N ILE A 373 -3.05 -4.93 16.06
CA ILE A 373 -2.90 -6.24 15.41
C ILE A 373 -1.99 -7.14 16.25
N ALA A 374 -0.84 -6.65 16.70
CA ALA A 374 0.09 -7.39 17.53
C ALA A 374 -0.57 -7.87 18.84
N TRP A 375 -1.28 -6.96 19.53
CA TRP A 375 -2.03 -7.30 20.74
C TRP A 375 -3.10 -8.37 20.48
N SER A 376 -3.88 -8.19 19.42
CA SER A 376 -4.96 -9.12 19.07
C SER A 376 -4.46 -10.51 18.68
N LEU A 377 -3.32 -10.57 17.98
CA LEU A 377 -2.72 -11.82 17.51
C LEU A 377 -1.73 -12.46 18.51
N TRP A 378 -1.38 -11.79 19.61
CA TRP A 378 -0.40 -12.30 20.58
C TRP A 378 -0.65 -13.72 21.08
N PRO A 379 -1.92 -14.18 21.30
CA PRO A 379 -2.20 -15.57 21.64
C PRO A 379 -1.76 -16.61 20.61
N TYR A 380 -1.56 -16.20 19.34
CA TYR A 380 -1.21 -17.10 18.25
C TYR A 380 0.30 -17.10 17.90
N ARG A 381 1.15 -16.55 18.77
CA ARG A 381 2.61 -16.59 18.61
C ARG A 381 3.17 -18.00 18.81
N ARG A 382 4.37 -18.25 18.30
CA ARG A 382 5.09 -19.52 18.48
C ARG A 382 5.20 -19.86 19.98
N GLY A 383 5.00 -21.12 20.32
CA GLY A 383 5.07 -21.62 21.70
C GLY A 383 3.81 -21.42 22.55
N ALA A 384 2.84 -20.60 22.11
CA ALA A 384 1.56 -20.46 22.82
C ALA A 384 0.61 -21.64 22.53
N LEU A 385 0.83 -22.39 21.43
CA LEU A 385 -0.03 -23.49 20.98
C LEU A 385 0.41 -24.87 21.46
N VAL A 386 1.33 -24.97 22.40
CA VAL A 386 1.79 -26.27 22.93
C VAL A 386 0.72 -26.96 23.83
N GLY A 387 -0.34 -26.23 24.19
CA GLY A 387 -1.42 -26.74 25.05
C GLY A 387 -2.74 -27.13 24.38
N GLU A 388 -3.03 -26.60 23.20
CA GLU A 388 -4.32 -26.88 22.53
C GLU A 388 -4.10 -26.97 21.01
N ARG A 389 -4.01 -28.18 20.49
CA ARG A 389 -4.20 -28.41 19.05
C ARG A 389 -5.71 -28.42 18.77
N PRO A 390 -6.27 -27.46 18.04
CA PRO A 390 -7.52 -27.71 17.35
C PRO A 390 -7.14 -28.56 16.12
N ALA A 391 -7.50 -29.83 16.17
CA ALA A 391 -7.56 -30.68 15.00
C ALA A 391 -8.63 -30.12 14.05
N GLN A 392 -8.23 -29.37 13.06
CA GLN A 392 -9.02 -29.20 11.84
C GLN A 392 -8.07 -28.92 10.68
N GLN A 393 -7.69 -30.01 10.03
CA GLN A 393 -7.32 -30.02 8.63
C GLN A 393 -8.50 -29.45 7.84
N VAL A 394 -8.34 -28.27 7.26
CA VAL A 394 -9.23 -27.81 6.22
C VAL A 394 -8.90 -28.65 4.99
N GLN A 395 -9.75 -29.61 4.67
CA GLN A 395 -9.77 -30.29 3.38
C GLN A 395 -9.98 -29.23 2.29
N PRO A 396 -9.21 -29.25 1.19
CA PRO A 396 -9.49 -28.43 0.03
C PRO A 396 -10.77 -28.92 -0.62
N ALA A 397 -11.72 -27.99 -0.84
CA ALA A 397 -12.86 -28.16 -1.76
C ALA A 397 -12.46 -27.74 -3.16
#